data_29b62e601d9251bf73ba04db89e1fc92
#
_entry.id   29b62e601d9251bf73ba04db89e1fc92
#
_cell.length_a   1.000
_cell.length_b   1.000
_cell.length_c   1.000
_cell.angle_alpha   90.00
_cell.angle_beta   90.00
_cell.angle_gamma   90.00
#
_symmetry.space_group_name_H-M   'P 1'
#
loop_
_entity.id
_entity.type
_entity.pdbx_description
1 polymer ?
#
loop_
_entity_poly.entity_id
_entity_poly.type
_entity_poly.pdbx_seq_one_letter_code
_entity_poly.pdbx_strand_id
1 'polypeptide(L)'
;FKINDNESSFFKNWDFNLSPFQQWSIRALLENKNALVTAHTGSGKTIPAEAAIIHFTNKNKRVIYTSPIKALTNQKFNDFSKKFTNISFGILTGDNKYNPEADVLLMTAEILRNTLFQKNILKQGNICNNELLSFDFDFENDLGCIIMDEAHFINDFERGRIWEETILLTPSKIPLLLLSATLSRPEELAKFIENRGGPEVYLCSTVKRMVPLYHNGYITIPDSYIKQFNDDERKKYLKRKMRGRRSYQVEKDW
;
A
#
# COMPACT_ATOMS: atom_id res chain seq x y z
N PHE A 1 23.85 10.94 0.56
CA PHE A 1 23.42 9.54 0.35
C PHE A 1 24.53 8.83 -0.42
N LYS A 2 25.27 7.90 0.22
CA LYS A 2 26.24 7.04 -0.48
C LYS A 2 25.50 5.75 -0.86
N ILE A 3 25.33 5.52 -2.15
CA ILE A 3 24.75 4.30 -2.70
C ILE A 3 25.88 3.27 -2.78
N ASN A 4 25.67 2.09 -2.21
CA ASN A 4 26.62 0.98 -2.33
C ASN A 4 26.49 0.32 -3.71
N ASP A 5 27.52 -0.39 -4.17
CA ASP A 5 27.52 -1.02 -5.51
C ASP A 5 26.36 -2.03 -5.70
N ASN A 6 26.00 -2.77 -4.64
CA ASN A 6 24.86 -3.68 -4.65
C ASN A 6 23.53 -2.95 -4.81
N GLU A 7 23.35 -1.80 -4.14
CA GLU A 7 22.16 -0.95 -4.25
C GLU A 7 22.07 -0.36 -5.66
N SER A 8 23.20 0.13 -6.18
CA SER A 8 23.29 0.69 -7.54
C SER A 8 22.90 -0.34 -8.60
N SER A 9 23.33 -1.58 -8.45
CA SER A 9 22.95 -2.67 -9.33
C SER A 9 21.46 -2.99 -9.23
N PHE A 10 20.89 -3.01 -8.03
CA PHE A 10 19.48 -3.28 -7.80
C PHE A 10 18.58 -2.18 -8.35
N PHE A 11 18.98 -0.91 -8.23
CA PHE A 11 18.21 0.24 -8.76
C PHE A 11 18.13 0.27 -10.28
N LYS A 12 18.98 -0.45 -11.01
CA LYS A 12 18.91 -0.60 -12.47
C LYS A 12 17.70 -1.41 -12.96
N ASN A 13 16.94 -2.04 -12.06
CA ASN A 13 15.67 -2.67 -12.42
C ASN A 13 14.60 -1.66 -12.89
N TRP A 14 14.84 -0.35 -12.72
CA TRP A 14 13.94 0.71 -13.18
C TRP A 14 14.66 1.64 -14.14
N ASP A 15 14.02 1.95 -15.29
CA ASP A 15 14.55 2.83 -16.35
C ASP A 15 14.46 4.33 -16.00
N PHE A 16 14.10 4.66 -14.75
CA PHE A 16 13.93 6.03 -14.29
C PHE A 16 14.62 6.24 -12.92
N ASN A 17 14.88 7.50 -12.60
CA ASN A 17 15.48 7.85 -11.31
C ASN A 17 14.48 7.66 -10.17
N LEU A 18 14.84 6.80 -9.21
CA LEU A 18 14.06 6.60 -8.00
C LEU A 18 14.11 7.84 -7.11
N SER A 19 12.97 8.24 -6.57
CA SER A 19 12.89 9.31 -5.59
C SER A 19 13.54 8.91 -4.25
N PRO A 20 13.97 9.88 -3.41
CA PRO A 20 14.66 9.55 -2.16
C PRO A 20 13.89 8.58 -1.26
N PHE A 21 12.58 8.75 -1.09
CA PHE A 21 11.80 7.84 -0.23
C PHE A 21 11.75 6.42 -0.79
N GLN A 22 11.74 6.25 -2.13
CA GLN A 22 11.80 4.93 -2.77
C GLN A 22 13.17 4.29 -2.54
N GLN A 23 14.26 5.04 -2.71
CA GLN A 23 15.62 4.55 -2.48
C GLN A 23 15.81 4.09 -1.03
N TRP A 24 15.37 4.91 -0.05
CA TRP A 24 15.47 4.56 1.36
C TRP A 24 14.63 3.34 1.76
N SER A 25 13.40 3.23 1.23
CA SER A 25 12.55 2.07 1.51
C SER A 25 13.10 0.80 0.89
N ILE A 26 13.65 0.87 -0.33
CA ILE A 26 14.31 -0.28 -0.96
C ILE A 26 15.54 -0.69 -0.16
N ARG A 27 16.36 0.26 0.26
CA ARG A 27 17.53 -0.01 1.10
C ARG A 27 17.16 -0.73 2.38
N ALA A 28 16.13 -0.28 3.09
CA ALA A 28 15.64 -0.94 4.29
C ALA A 28 15.31 -2.41 4.02
N LEU A 29 14.64 -2.71 2.90
CA LEU A 29 14.31 -4.09 2.51
C LEU A 29 15.54 -4.93 2.17
N LEU A 30 16.53 -4.36 1.47
CA LEU A 30 17.79 -5.04 1.16
C LEU A 30 18.58 -5.41 2.43
N GLU A 31 18.47 -4.59 3.47
CA GLU A 31 19.06 -4.79 4.81
C GLU A 31 18.17 -5.65 5.73
N ASN A 32 17.06 -6.21 5.24
CA ASN A 32 16.04 -6.94 6.00
C ASN A 32 15.49 -6.12 7.20
N LYS A 33 15.31 -4.82 7.01
CA LYS A 33 14.69 -3.89 7.97
C LYS A 33 13.23 -3.65 7.62
N ASN A 34 12.47 -3.14 8.58
CA ASN A 34 11.12 -2.68 8.34
C ASN A 34 11.14 -1.33 7.59
N ALA A 35 10.13 -1.09 6.77
CA ALA A 35 9.95 0.20 6.11
C ALA A 35 8.51 0.69 6.24
N LEU A 36 8.33 1.92 6.71
CA LEU A 36 7.07 2.64 6.69
C LEU A 36 7.15 3.77 5.66
N VAL A 37 6.45 3.61 4.57
CA VAL A 37 6.40 4.58 3.48
C VAL A 37 5.14 5.43 3.60
N THR A 38 5.30 6.75 3.77
CA THR A 38 4.18 7.69 3.78
C THR A 38 4.34 8.68 2.62
N ALA A 39 3.42 8.57 1.65
CA ALA A 39 3.49 9.39 0.44
C ALA A 39 2.11 9.55 -0.19
N HIS A 40 1.87 10.68 -0.85
CA HIS A 40 0.61 10.93 -1.53
C HIS A 40 0.29 9.88 -2.61
N THR A 41 -1.01 9.74 -2.93
CA THR A 41 -1.44 8.92 -4.07
C THR A 41 -0.78 9.41 -5.36
N GLY A 42 -0.34 8.48 -6.21
CA GLY A 42 0.36 8.81 -7.45
C GLY A 42 1.86 9.12 -7.30
N SER A 43 2.44 9.05 -6.08
CA SER A 43 3.88 9.29 -5.87
C SER A 43 4.78 8.08 -6.18
N GLY A 44 4.21 6.95 -6.59
CA GLY A 44 4.98 5.73 -6.89
C GLY A 44 5.27 4.85 -5.67
N LYS A 45 4.34 4.79 -4.68
CA LYS A 45 4.45 3.87 -3.52
C LYS A 45 4.54 2.39 -3.89
N THR A 46 4.08 2.01 -5.07
CA THR A 46 4.15 0.62 -5.53
C THR A 46 5.59 0.15 -5.81
N ILE A 47 6.51 1.06 -6.12
CA ILE A 47 7.91 0.73 -6.43
C ILE A 47 8.62 -0.01 -5.28
N PRO A 48 8.56 0.42 -4.01
CA PRO A 48 9.09 -0.37 -2.90
C PRO A 48 8.48 -1.77 -2.78
N ALA A 49 7.18 -1.94 -3.08
CA ALA A 49 6.55 -3.26 -3.09
C ALA A 49 7.11 -4.15 -4.21
N GLU A 50 7.27 -3.61 -5.41
CA GLU A 50 7.92 -4.32 -6.52
C GLU A 50 9.35 -4.73 -6.16
N ALA A 51 10.09 -3.83 -5.52
CA ALA A 51 11.44 -4.11 -5.04
C ALA A 51 11.46 -5.25 -4.01
N ALA A 52 10.52 -5.27 -3.05
CA ALA A 52 10.38 -6.36 -2.10
C ALA A 52 10.10 -7.69 -2.80
N ILE A 53 9.17 -7.69 -3.75
CA ILE A 53 8.85 -8.89 -4.55
C ILE A 53 10.10 -9.42 -5.24
N ILE A 54 10.80 -8.60 -6.02
CA ILE A 54 12.01 -9.00 -6.75
C ILE A 54 13.09 -9.50 -5.78
N HIS A 55 13.34 -8.76 -4.68
CA HIS A 55 14.43 -9.07 -3.75
C HIS A 55 14.23 -10.42 -3.05
N PHE A 56 13.04 -10.65 -2.50
CA PHE A 56 12.78 -11.82 -1.70
C PHE A 56 12.54 -13.07 -2.55
N THR A 57 11.89 -12.96 -3.71
CA THR A 57 11.71 -14.10 -4.62
C THR A 57 13.06 -14.55 -5.22
N ASN A 58 13.98 -13.63 -5.52
CA ASN A 58 15.34 -13.99 -5.92
C ASN A 58 16.15 -14.72 -4.82
N LYS A 59 15.72 -14.63 -3.56
CA LYS A 59 16.27 -15.38 -2.44
C LYS A 59 15.50 -16.68 -2.13
N ASN A 60 14.62 -17.11 -3.02
CA ASN A 60 13.70 -18.24 -2.82
C ASN A 60 12.84 -18.08 -1.56
N LYS A 61 12.43 -16.84 -1.26
CA LYS A 61 11.51 -16.51 -0.17
C LYS A 61 10.20 -16.02 -0.74
N ARG A 62 9.12 -16.40 -0.11
CA ARG A 62 7.77 -15.99 -0.49
C ARG A 62 7.45 -14.60 0.06
N VAL A 63 6.56 -13.91 -0.59
CA VAL A 63 6.09 -12.57 -0.19
C VAL A 63 4.58 -12.59 -0.02
N ILE A 64 4.11 -12.00 1.07
CA ILE A 64 2.68 -11.75 1.26
C ILE A 64 2.40 -10.28 0.97
N TYR A 65 1.41 -10.03 0.12
CA TYR A 65 0.91 -8.68 -0.18
C TYR A 65 -0.52 -8.55 0.31
N THR A 66 -0.77 -7.59 1.20
CA THR A 66 -2.12 -7.34 1.71
C THR A 66 -2.66 -6.00 1.30
N SER A 67 -3.96 -5.95 1.08
CA SER A 67 -4.71 -4.71 0.85
C SER A 67 -6.03 -4.70 1.64
N PRO A 68 -6.64 -3.52 1.86
CA PRO A 68 -7.81 -3.41 2.75
C PRO A 68 -9.10 -3.99 2.16
N ILE A 69 -9.18 -4.13 0.83
CA ILE A 69 -10.41 -4.58 0.16
C ILE A 69 -10.11 -5.53 -1.00
N LYS A 70 -11.03 -6.48 -1.24
CA LYS A 70 -10.94 -7.50 -2.30
C LYS A 70 -10.69 -6.91 -3.70
N ALA A 71 -11.34 -5.78 -4.02
CA ALA A 71 -11.21 -5.15 -5.34
C ALA A 71 -9.76 -4.69 -5.61
N LEU A 72 -9.10 -4.09 -4.63
CA LEU A 72 -7.70 -3.69 -4.73
C LEU A 72 -6.77 -4.92 -4.79
N THR A 73 -7.07 -5.98 -4.02
CA THR A 73 -6.31 -7.24 -4.08
C THR A 73 -6.36 -7.84 -5.48
N ASN A 74 -7.55 -7.92 -6.10
CA ASN A 74 -7.73 -8.43 -7.46
C ASN A 74 -7.03 -7.54 -8.50
N GLN A 75 -7.11 -6.22 -8.36
CA GLN A 75 -6.41 -5.29 -9.26
C GLN A 75 -4.90 -5.51 -9.18
N LYS A 76 -4.33 -5.53 -7.98
CA LYS A 76 -2.88 -5.74 -7.78
C LYS A 76 -2.42 -7.11 -8.27
N PHE A 77 -3.22 -8.15 -8.08
CA PHE A 77 -2.94 -9.47 -8.63
C PHE A 77 -2.81 -9.41 -10.15
N ASN A 78 -3.76 -8.79 -10.85
CA ASN A 78 -3.72 -8.64 -12.30
C ASN A 78 -2.53 -7.79 -12.77
N ASP A 79 -2.24 -6.69 -12.08
CA ASP A 79 -1.15 -5.77 -12.44
C ASP A 79 0.22 -6.46 -12.30
N PHE A 80 0.46 -7.13 -11.16
CA PHE A 80 1.72 -7.80 -10.90
C PHE A 80 1.92 -9.05 -11.77
N SER A 81 0.88 -9.87 -11.96
CA SER A 81 0.97 -11.07 -12.82
C SER A 81 1.28 -10.73 -14.28
N LYS A 82 0.81 -9.58 -14.77
CA LYS A 82 1.17 -9.09 -16.10
C LYS A 82 2.59 -8.53 -16.16
N LYS A 83 3.04 -7.90 -15.09
CA LYS A 83 4.36 -7.24 -15.04
C LYS A 83 5.50 -8.23 -14.83
N PHE A 84 5.33 -9.23 -13.99
CA PHE A 84 6.36 -10.18 -13.57
C PHE A 84 6.06 -11.58 -14.11
N THR A 85 6.52 -11.86 -15.32
CA THR A 85 6.26 -13.15 -16.00
C THR A 85 7.02 -14.33 -15.39
N ASN A 86 8.11 -14.07 -14.67
CA ASN A 86 8.99 -15.09 -14.09
C ASN A 86 8.71 -15.37 -12.61
N ILE A 87 7.69 -14.73 -12.01
CA ILE A 87 7.31 -14.89 -10.62
C ILE A 87 5.88 -15.42 -10.58
N SER A 88 5.64 -16.44 -9.77
CA SER A 88 4.31 -16.98 -9.60
C SER A 88 3.49 -16.13 -8.61
N PHE A 89 2.24 -15.88 -8.97
CA PHE A 89 1.29 -15.12 -8.14
C PHE A 89 0.10 -15.98 -7.76
N GLY A 90 -0.31 -15.84 -6.50
CA GLY A 90 -1.52 -16.43 -5.98
C GLY A 90 -2.42 -15.38 -5.35
N ILE A 91 -3.69 -15.70 -5.18
CA ILE A 91 -4.66 -14.83 -4.53
C ILE A 91 -5.54 -15.60 -3.56
N LEU A 92 -5.72 -15.04 -2.37
CA LEU A 92 -6.62 -15.52 -1.33
C LEU A 92 -7.55 -14.39 -0.89
N THR A 93 -8.82 -14.54 -1.23
CA THR A 93 -9.91 -13.69 -0.75
C THR A 93 -11.02 -14.56 -0.20
N GLY A 94 -12.01 -13.98 0.49
CA GLY A 94 -13.13 -14.78 1.00
C GLY A 94 -13.86 -15.62 -0.04
N ASP A 95 -13.80 -15.22 -1.31
CA ASP A 95 -14.53 -15.85 -2.42
C ASP A 95 -13.61 -16.54 -3.43
N ASN A 96 -12.30 -16.31 -3.36
CA ASN A 96 -11.38 -16.80 -4.38
C ASN A 96 -10.08 -17.33 -3.75
N LYS A 97 -9.74 -18.57 -4.11
CA LYS A 97 -8.46 -19.21 -3.75
C LYS A 97 -7.81 -19.72 -5.02
N TYR A 98 -6.73 -19.08 -5.43
CA TYR A 98 -5.97 -19.46 -6.61
C TYR A 98 -4.48 -19.48 -6.28
N ASN A 99 -3.79 -20.56 -6.67
CA ASN A 99 -2.36 -20.79 -6.52
C ASN A 99 -1.79 -20.40 -5.13
N PRO A 100 -2.20 -21.08 -4.05
CA PRO A 100 -1.80 -20.72 -2.69
C PRO A 100 -0.30 -20.95 -2.42
N GLU A 101 0.37 -21.75 -3.25
CA GLU A 101 1.80 -22.07 -3.17
C GLU A 101 2.69 -21.08 -3.97
N ALA A 102 2.14 -20.03 -4.53
CA ALA A 102 2.86 -19.04 -5.32
C ALA A 102 3.96 -18.33 -4.52
N ASP A 103 4.97 -17.81 -5.25
CA ASP A 103 6.04 -16.99 -4.67
C ASP A 103 5.51 -15.73 -4.01
N VAL A 104 4.47 -15.13 -4.60
CA VAL A 104 3.79 -13.95 -4.07
C VAL A 104 2.31 -14.24 -3.86
N LEU A 105 1.86 -14.14 -2.62
CA LEU A 105 0.48 -14.42 -2.26
C LEU A 105 -0.24 -13.13 -1.88
N LEU A 106 -1.22 -12.75 -2.68
CA LEU A 106 -2.05 -11.58 -2.42
C LEU A 106 -3.28 -11.96 -1.60
N MET A 107 -3.58 -11.19 -0.57
CA MET A 107 -4.75 -11.43 0.30
C MET A 107 -5.25 -10.16 0.96
N THR A 108 -6.46 -10.21 1.53
CA THR A 108 -6.92 -9.11 2.37
C THR A 108 -6.29 -9.18 3.76
N ALA A 109 -6.23 -8.04 4.46
CA ALA A 109 -5.66 -7.95 5.80
C ALA A 109 -6.38 -8.89 6.79
N GLU A 110 -7.69 -9.09 6.65
CA GLU A 110 -8.50 -9.99 7.48
C GLU A 110 -8.05 -11.45 7.33
N ILE A 111 -7.77 -11.87 6.09
CA ILE A 111 -7.30 -13.24 5.82
C ILE A 111 -5.91 -13.46 6.42
N LEU A 112 -5.00 -12.51 6.21
CA LEU A 112 -3.66 -12.62 6.80
C LEU A 112 -3.74 -12.69 8.33
N ARG A 113 -4.50 -11.79 8.96
CA ARG A 113 -4.68 -11.79 10.41
C ARG A 113 -5.23 -13.13 10.93
N ASN A 114 -6.26 -13.66 10.28
CA ASN A 114 -6.84 -14.94 10.67
C ASN A 114 -5.85 -16.09 10.51
N THR A 115 -5.07 -16.10 9.43
CA THR A 115 -4.03 -17.09 9.18
C THR A 115 -2.93 -17.04 10.26
N LEU A 116 -2.43 -15.86 10.58
CA LEU A 116 -1.42 -15.66 11.62
C LEU A 116 -1.94 -16.08 13.00
N PHE A 117 -3.19 -15.73 13.31
CA PHE A 117 -3.84 -16.09 14.57
C PHE A 117 -3.95 -17.60 14.73
N GLN A 118 -4.40 -18.32 13.71
CA GLN A 118 -4.52 -19.77 13.73
C GLN A 118 -3.17 -20.47 13.88
N LYS A 119 -2.13 -20.02 13.15
CA LYS A 119 -0.77 -20.55 13.28
C LYS A 119 -0.21 -20.36 14.68
N ASN A 120 -0.49 -19.24 15.33
CA ASN A 120 -0.06 -19.02 16.72
C ASN A 120 -0.79 -19.93 17.72
N ILE A 121 -2.10 -20.19 17.52
CA ILE A 121 -2.86 -21.15 18.34
C ILE A 121 -2.32 -22.57 18.18
N LEU A 122 -2.04 -23.01 16.95
CA LEU A 122 -1.46 -24.34 16.70
C LEU A 122 -0.11 -24.53 17.36
N LYS A 123 0.74 -23.49 17.40
CA LYS A 123 2.02 -23.51 18.14
C LYS A 123 1.83 -23.73 19.65
N GLN A 124 0.70 -23.32 20.20
CA GLN A 124 0.36 -23.50 21.63
C GLN A 124 -0.28 -24.87 21.93
N GLY A 125 -0.32 -25.79 20.94
CA GLY A 125 -0.85 -27.15 21.12
C GLY A 125 -2.39 -27.25 21.10
N ASN A 126 -3.09 -26.18 20.70
CA ASN A 126 -4.54 -26.20 20.57
C ASN A 126 -4.97 -26.68 19.17
N ILE A 127 -5.96 -27.56 19.11
CA ILE A 127 -6.50 -28.09 17.85
C ILE A 127 -7.49 -27.06 17.28
N CYS A 128 -7.21 -26.54 16.10
CA CYS A 128 -8.14 -25.72 15.33
C CYS A 128 -8.76 -26.53 14.20
N ASN A 129 -10.07 -26.78 14.26
CA ASN A 129 -10.81 -27.55 13.24
C ASN A 129 -11.31 -26.70 12.06
N ASN A 130 -10.60 -25.67 11.66
CA ASN A 130 -11.04 -24.82 10.54
C ASN A 130 -10.30 -25.16 9.24
N GLU A 131 -10.97 -25.91 8.36
CA GLU A 131 -10.51 -26.29 7.01
C GLU A 131 -10.33 -25.11 6.04
N LEU A 132 -10.76 -23.89 6.42
CA LEU A 132 -10.78 -22.71 5.54
C LEU A 132 -9.40 -22.18 5.15
N LEU A 133 -8.32 -22.57 5.86
CA LEU A 133 -6.96 -22.08 5.61
C LEU A 133 -5.94 -23.20 5.47
N SER A 134 -6.33 -24.31 4.84
CA SER A 134 -5.41 -25.42 4.53
C SER A 134 -4.47 -25.07 3.37
N PHE A 135 -3.54 -24.14 3.59
CA PHE A 135 -2.31 -24.08 2.81
C PHE A 135 -1.13 -24.20 3.77
N ASP A 136 -0.23 -25.05 3.39
CA ASP A 136 0.97 -25.31 4.19
C ASP A 136 1.97 -24.18 3.92
N PHE A 137 2.05 -23.23 4.88
CA PHE A 137 2.92 -22.08 4.78
C PHE A 137 3.76 -21.97 6.05
N ASP A 138 5.06 -22.13 5.93
CA ASP A 138 5.97 -21.88 7.02
C ASP A 138 6.35 -20.41 7.08
N PHE A 139 5.61 -19.65 7.93
CA PHE A 139 5.90 -18.23 8.15
C PHE A 139 7.32 -17.97 8.67
N GLU A 140 7.98 -18.95 9.25
CA GLU A 140 9.30 -18.75 9.81
C GLU A 140 10.42 -18.98 8.80
N ASN A 141 10.25 -19.98 7.95
CA ASN A 141 11.31 -20.37 7.03
C ASN A 141 11.06 -19.92 5.60
N ASP A 142 9.81 -19.84 5.15
CA ASP A 142 9.51 -19.54 3.75
C ASP A 142 9.27 -18.04 3.50
N LEU A 143 8.77 -17.31 4.51
CA LEU A 143 8.39 -15.92 4.34
C LEU A 143 9.58 -14.96 4.38
N GLY A 144 9.72 -14.15 3.33
CA GLY A 144 10.73 -13.12 3.23
C GLY A 144 10.25 -11.76 3.71
N CYS A 145 9.00 -11.38 3.38
CA CYS A 145 8.45 -10.06 3.71
C CYS A 145 6.92 -10.09 3.69
N ILE A 146 6.31 -9.21 4.49
CA ILE A 146 4.89 -8.87 4.38
C ILE A 146 4.77 -7.42 3.92
N ILE A 147 4.03 -7.21 2.83
CA ILE A 147 3.70 -5.89 2.30
C ILE A 147 2.27 -5.56 2.72
N MET A 148 2.09 -4.46 3.42
CA MET A 148 0.79 -3.97 3.89
C MET A 148 0.46 -2.68 3.13
N ASP A 149 -0.32 -2.79 2.05
CA ASP A 149 -0.73 -1.65 1.25
C ASP A 149 -1.92 -0.91 1.87
N GLU A 150 -1.96 0.40 1.68
CA GLU A 150 -2.95 1.31 2.27
C GLU A 150 -2.99 1.25 3.80
N ALA A 151 -1.80 1.19 4.44
CA ALA A 151 -1.66 1.04 5.89
C ALA A 151 -2.33 2.16 6.72
N HIS A 152 -2.78 3.27 6.11
CA HIS A 152 -3.56 4.31 6.79
C HIS A 152 -4.93 3.80 7.29
N PHE A 153 -5.41 2.66 6.81
CA PHE A 153 -6.59 1.98 7.35
C PHE A 153 -6.42 1.53 8.81
N ILE A 154 -5.21 1.55 9.37
CA ILE A 154 -4.98 1.34 10.80
C ILE A 154 -5.70 2.39 11.65
N ASN A 155 -5.97 3.58 11.12
CA ASN A 155 -6.74 4.64 11.78
C ASN A 155 -8.26 4.53 11.57
N ASP A 156 -8.71 3.51 10.82
CA ASP A 156 -10.14 3.27 10.62
C ASP A 156 -10.77 2.69 11.90
N PHE A 157 -11.90 3.26 12.34
CA PHE A 157 -12.55 2.87 13.59
C PHE A 157 -12.98 1.41 13.63
N GLU A 158 -13.44 0.86 12.51
CA GLU A 158 -13.95 -0.52 12.45
C GLU A 158 -12.84 -1.53 12.09
N ARG A 159 -11.90 -1.15 11.22
CA ARG A 159 -10.91 -2.04 10.63
C ARG A 159 -9.50 -1.90 11.21
N GLY A 160 -9.20 -0.81 11.89
CA GLY A 160 -7.86 -0.52 12.39
C GLY A 160 -7.29 -1.63 13.25
N ARG A 161 -8.11 -2.23 14.11
CA ARG A 161 -7.74 -3.37 14.96
C ARG A 161 -7.16 -4.56 14.17
N ILE A 162 -7.67 -4.83 12.95
CA ILE A 162 -7.18 -5.93 12.11
C ILE A 162 -5.72 -5.67 11.70
N TRP A 163 -5.39 -4.42 11.39
CA TRP A 163 -4.05 -4.00 11.02
C TRP A 163 -3.08 -4.10 12.20
N GLU A 164 -3.49 -3.62 13.37
CA GLU A 164 -2.72 -3.71 14.61
C GLU A 164 -2.44 -5.17 14.98
N GLU A 165 -3.47 -6.01 15.02
CA GLU A 165 -3.34 -7.44 15.31
C GLU A 165 -2.44 -8.14 14.29
N THR A 166 -2.54 -7.81 13.00
CA THR A 166 -1.68 -8.39 11.96
C THR A 166 -0.21 -8.05 12.21
N ILE A 167 0.09 -6.79 12.55
CA ILE A 167 1.46 -6.36 12.87
C ILE A 167 1.98 -7.14 14.08
N LEU A 168 1.21 -7.23 15.16
CA LEU A 168 1.62 -7.91 16.39
C LEU A 168 1.77 -9.43 16.23
N LEU A 169 0.92 -10.07 15.44
CA LEU A 169 0.95 -11.51 15.19
C LEU A 169 2.05 -11.94 14.20
N THR A 170 2.57 -11.01 13.41
CA THR A 170 3.66 -11.30 12.47
C THR A 170 4.94 -11.62 13.25
N PRO A 171 5.65 -12.72 12.92
CA PRO A 171 6.92 -13.07 13.56
C PRO A 171 7.91 -11.90 13.49
N SER A 172 8.54 -11.56 14.63
CA SER A 172 9.36 -10.33 14.76
C SER A 172 10.51 -10.26 13.76
N LYS A 173 11.07 -11.40 13.35
CA LYS A 173 12.16 -11.49 12.37
C LYS A 173 11.75 -11.16 10.93
N ILE A 174 10.45 -11.20 10.60
CA ILE A 174 9.96 -10.95 9.25
C ILE A 174 9.86 -9.45 9.01
N PRO A 175 10.56 -8.90 7.99
CA PRO A 175 10.43 -7.51 7.59
C PRO A 175 9.01 -7.15 7.18
N LEU A 176 8.56 -5.99 7.62
CA LEU A 176 7.30 -5.39 7.21
C LEU A 176 7.57 -4.20 6.29
N LEU A 177 6.89 -4.16 5.16
CA LEU A 177 6.78 -2.97 4.32
C LEU A 177 5.36 -2.42 4.39
N LEU A 178 5.18 -1.29 5.06
CA LEU A 178 3.90 -0.60 5.12
C LEU A 178 3.89 0.54 4.10
N LEU A 179 2.91 0.52 3.21
CA LEU A 179 2.67 1.57 2.22
C LEU A 179 1.42 2.35 2.62
N SER A 180 1.55 3.64 2.83
CA SER A 180 0.47 4.47 3.34
C SER A 180 0.31 5.76 2.54
N ALA A 181 -0.90 6.28 2.51
CA ALA A 181 -1.10 7.69 2.27
C ALA A 181 -0.48 8.53 3.40
N THR A 182 -0.64 9.83 3.37
CA THR A 182 -0.15 10.69 4.47
C THR A 182 -0.83 10.32 5.79
N LEU A 183 -0.03 10.07 6.80
CA LEU A 183 -0.44 9.83 8.18
C LEU A 183 -0.18 11.10 9.02
N SER A 184 -1.03 11.35 10.01
CA SER A 184 -0.85 12.49 10.92
C SER A 184 0.33 12.30 11.88
N ARG A 185 0.62 11.06 12.26
CA ARG A 185 1.67 10.70 13.25
C ARG A 185 2.41 9.42 12.82
N PRO A 186 3.17 9.45 11.74
CA PRO A 186 3.83 8.25 11.23
C PRO A 186 4.90 7.73 12.20
N GLU A 187 5.49 8.57 13.04
CA GLU A 187 6.48 8.20 14.04
C GLU A 187 5.88 7.31 15.15
N GLU A 188 4.62 7.51 15.52
CA GLU A 188 3.93 6.67 16.49
C GLU A 188 3.70 5.26 15.93
N LEU A 189 3.31 5.16 14.65
CA LEU A 189 3.17 3.87 13.98
C LEU A 189 4.53 3.18 13.82
N ALA A 190 5.60 3.91 13.49
CA ALA A 190 6.94 3.34 13.42
C ALA A 190 7.36 2.74 14.77
N LYS A 191 7.18 3.47 15.87
CA LYS A 191 7.45 2.97 17.25
C LYS A 191 6.58 1.76 17.59
N PHE A 192 5.31 1.74 17.18
CA PHE A 192 4.44 0.59 17.40
C PHE A 192 4.97 -0.67 16.70
N ILE A 193 5.47 -0.52 15.46
CA ILE A 193 6.09 -1.63 14.73
C ILE A 193 7.38 -2.09 15.42
N GLU A 194 8.22 -1.18 15.91
CA GLU A 194 9.44 -1.51 16.64
C GLU A 194 9.17 -2.24 17.96
N ASN A 195 8.10 -1.87 18.67
CA ASN A 195 7.71 -2.46 19.96
C ASN A 195 7.33 -3.95 19.86
N ARG A 196 7.01 -4.47 18.68
CA ARG A 196 6.81 -5.93 18.50
C ARG A 196 8.11 -6.72 18.63
N GLY A 197 9.25 -6.05 18.74
CA GLY A 197 10.58 -6.63 18.61
C GLY A 197 10.95 -6.90 17.15
N GLY A 198 12.24 -6.98 16.84
CA GLY A 198 12.71 -7.26 15.48
C GLY A 198 13.49 -6.09 14.87
N PRO A 199 13.58 -6.04 13.53
CA PRO A 199 14.38 -5.04 12.84
C PRO A 199 13.88 -3.60 13.05
N GLU A 200 14.79 -2.63 12.98
CA GLU A 200 14.48 -1.20 12.97
C GLU A 200 13.50 -0.81 11.86
N VAL A 201 12.81 0.31 12.05
CA VAL A 201 11.86 0.85 11.07
C VAL A 201 12.44 2.08 10.37
N TYR A 202 12.57 2.00 9.06
CA TYR A 202 12.91 3.15 8.23
C TYR A 202 11.64 3.91 7.88
N LEU A 203 11.48 5.11 8.44
CA LEU A 203 10.38 6.00 8.10
C LEU A 203 10.73 6.79 6.83
N CYS A 204 10.12 6.41 5.72
CA CYS A 204 10.37 6.95 4.39
C CYS A 204 9.22 7.85 3.95
N SER A 205 9.27 9.13 4.31
CA SER A 205 8.20 10.08 4.08
C SER A 205 8.49 11.04 2.94
N THR A 206 7.44 11.44 2.21
CA THR A 206 7.50 12.56 1.27
C THR A 206 6.20 13.35 1.28
N VAL A 207 6.32 14.66 1.34
CA VAL A 207 5.19 15.59 1.22
C VAL A 207 5.04 16.12 -0.21
N LYS A 208 6.03 15.89 -1.07
CA LYS A 208 6.03 16.36 -2.45
C LYS A 208 5.01 15.59 -3.28
N ARG A 209 4.02 16.30 -3.83
CA ARG A 209 3.09 15.74 -4.83
C ARG A 209 3.71 15.77 -6.20
N MET A 210 3.68 14.64 -6.92
CA MET A 210 4.10 14.59 -8.34
C MET A 210 3.09 15.30 -9.24
N VAL A 211 1.80 15.18 -8.90
CA VAL A 211 0.71 15.88 -9.58
C VAL A 211 0.17 16.94 -8.63
N PRO A 212 0.21 18.23 -9.01
CA PRO A 212 -0.36 19.32 -8.21
C PRO A 212 -1.84 19.09 -7.92
N LEU A 213 -2.30 19.42 -6.72
CA LEU A 213 -3.70 19.39 -6.35
C LEU A 213 -4.28 20.80 -6.48
N TYR A 214 -5.27 20.95 -7.36
CA TYR A 214 -6.01 22.20 -7.53
C TYR A 214 -7.38 22.05 -6.89
N HIS A 215 -7.70 22.93 -5.95
CA HIS A 215 -9.01 23.00 -5.34
C HIS A 215 -9.93 23.89 -6.20
N ASN A 216 -11.01 23.33 -6.72
CA ASN A 216 -12.00 24.08 -7.50
C ASN A 216 -13.31 24.09 -6.74
N GLY A 217 -13.85 25.30 -6.50
CA GLY A 217 -15.21 25.49 -6.03
C GLY A 217 -16.20 25.36 -7.19
N TYR A 218 -17.24 24.56 -7.02
CA TYR A 218 -18.34 24.48 -7.95
C TYR A 218 -19.58 25.10 -7.32
N ILE A 219 -20.08 26.16 -7.94
CA ILE A 219 -21.32 26.85 -7.51
C ILE A 219 -22.43 26.48 -8.48
N THR A 220 -23.43 25.76 -8.01
CA THR A 220 -24.67 25.54 -8.76
C THR A 220 -25.61 26.71 -8.53
N ILE A 221 -26.07 27.30 -9.63
CA ILE A 221 -27.16 28.28 -9.58
C ILE A 221 -28.45 27.51 -9.80
N PRO A 222 -29.43 27.58 -8.87
CA PRO A 222 -30.70 26.89 -9.02
C PRO A 222 -31.42 27.29 -10.34
N ASP A 223 -32.05 26.30 -10.97
CA ASP A 223 -32.83 26.54 -12.22
C ASP A 223 -33.95 27.59 -12.06
N SER A 224 -34.47 27.72 -10.83
CA SER A 224 -35.45 28.78 -10.49
C SER A 224 -34.87 30.18 -10.66
N TYR A 225 -33.56 30.37 -10.41
CA TYR A 225 -32.89 31.66 -10.63
C TYR A 225 -32.64 31.92 -12.12
N ILE A 226 -32.28 30.85 -12.87
CA ILE A 226 -32.04 30.96 -14.32
C ILE A 226 -33.35 31.26 -15.09
N LYS A 227 -34.49 30.78 -14.60
CA LYS A 227 -35.82 31.03 -15.21
C LYS A 227 -36.27 32.48 -15.10
N GLN A 228 -35.65 33.27 -14.24
CA GLN A 228 -35.97 34.72 -14.10
C GLN A 228 -35.37 35.58 -15.22
N PHE A 229 -34.44 35.02 -16.01
CA PHE A 229 -33.81 35.72 -17.13
C PHE A 229 -34.54 35.42 -18.44
N ASN A 230 -34.64 36.45 -19.32
CA ASN A 230 -35.11 36.23 -20.68
C ASN A 230 -34.10 35.37 -21.48
N ASP A 231 -34.53 34.85 -22.64
CA ASP A 231 -33.72 33.91 -23.43
C ASP A 231 -32.36 34.49 -23.89
N ASP A 232 -32.28 35.78 -24.13
CA ASP A 232 -31.05 36.46 -24.56
C ASP A 232 -30.07 36.65 -23.40
N GLU A 233 -30.55 36.98 -22.22
CA GLU A 233 -29.75 37.04 -20.99
C GLU A 233 -29.28 35.67 -20.60
N ARG A 234 -30.13 34.65 -20.73
CA ARG A 234 -29.80 33.25 -20.49
C ARG A 234 -28.66 32.75 -21.41
N LYS A 235 -28.75 33.09 -22.71
CA LYS A 235 -27.69 32.78 -23.69
C LYS A 235 -26.38 33.52 -23.37
N LYS A 236 -26.45 34.80 -22.98
CA LYS A 236 -25.28 35.60 -22.57
C LYS A 236 -24.64 35.03 -21.29
N TYR A 237 -25.46 34.64 -20.31
CA TYR A 237 -24.99 34.03 -19.07
C TYR A 237 -24.29 32.69 -19.33
N LEU A 238 -24.88 31.79 -20.12
CA LEU A 238 -24.29 30.52 -20.51
C LEU A 238 -22.98 30.68 -21.31
N LYS A 239 -22.92 31.66 -22.24
CA LYS A 239 -21.68 31.98 -22.94
C LYS A 239 -20.58 32.51 -22.02
N ARG A 240 -20.93 33.35 -21.02
CA ARG A 240 -19.97 33.79 -19.98
C ARG A 240 -19.50 32.65 -19.11
N LYS A 241 -20.39 31.72 -18.71
CA LYS A 241 -20.06 30.54 -17.93
C LYS A 241 -19.11 29.58 -18.69
N MET A 242 -19.29 29.46 -20.02
CA MET A 242 -18.39 28.67 -20.86
C MET A 242 -17.02 29.34 -21.10
N ARG A 243 -16.96 30.70 -21.11
CA ARG A 243 -15.70 31.45 -21.20
C ARG A 243 -15.00 31.64 -19.85
N GLY A 244 -15.72 31.54 -18.75
CA GLY A 244 -15.26 31.83 -17.38
C GLY A 244 -14.74 30.62 -16.63
N ARG A 245 -14.21 29.55 -17.27
CA ARG A 245 -13.36 28.56 -16.64
C ARG A 245 -11.98 29.16 -16.32
N ARG A 246 -11.94 30.24 -15.54
CA ARG A 246 -10.74 30.64 -14.81
C ARG A 246 -10.77 29.89 -13.48
N SER A 247 -9.94 28.86 -13.35
CA SER A 247 -9.56 28.29 -12.08
C SER A 247 -8.96 29.42 -11.24
N TYR A 248 -9.58 29.76 -10.13
CA TYR A 248 -8.92 30.57 -9.11
C TYR A 248 -7.92 29.65 -8.41
N GLN A 249 -6.64 29.83 -8.74
CA GLN A 249 -5.55 29.25 -7.95
C GLN A 249 -5.51 30.03 -6.62
N VAL A 250 -5.85 29.33 -5.55
CA VAL A 250 -5.49 29.78 -4.21
C VAL A 250 -4.15 29.12 -3.93
N GLU A 251 -3.06 29.84 -4.21
CA GLU A 251 -1.76 29.52 -3.64
C GLU A 251 -1.87 29.74 -2.14
N LYS A 252 -1.91 28.65 -1.38
CA LYS A 252 -1.60 28.66 0.02
C LYS A 252 -0.16 28.18 0.14
N ASP A 253 0.73 29.12 0.40
CA ASP A 253 2.05 28.84 0.95
C ASP A 253 1.87 28.16 2.32
N TRP A 254 2.34 26.89 2.38
CA TRP A 254 2.55 26.14 3.62
C TRP A 254 4.00 25.66 3.67
#